data_ab24c2d63ace3dea062a5f3f719d84a8
#
_entry.id   ab24c2d63ace3dea062a5f3f719d84a8
#
_cell.length_a   1.000
_cell.length_b   1.000
_cell.length_c   1.000
_cell.angle_alpha   90.00
_cell.angle_beta   90.00
_cell.angle_gamma   90.00
#
_symmetry.space_group_name_H-M   'P 1'
#
loop_
_entity.id
_entity.type
_entity.pdbx_description
1 polymer ?
#
loop_
_entity_poly.entity_id
_entity_poly.type
_entity_poly.pdbx_seq_one_letter_code
_entity_poly.pdbx_strand_id
1 'polypeptide(L)'
;MKEKLLEKFKELFGNADGVSLYFSPGRVNLIGEHTDYNGGHVFPCALTLGTYGAARKRNDRLVHFYSMNLDHLGVIEASLDELVNKKEYNWANYPFGVVWAFAEKGYTLDCGFDMVIWGNIPNGSGLSSSASLEVLTGVILKDLYGIDALSMTDLALIGQYSENNFNGCNCG
;
A
#
# COMPACT_ATOMS: atom_id res chain seq x y z
N MET A 1 4.66 2.59 -18.12
CA MET A 1 4.89 2.25 -16.70
C MET A 1 4.64 0.78 -16.41
N LYS A 2 3.53 0.20 -16.87
CA LYS A 2 3.21 -1.22 -16.65
C LYS A 2 4.35 -2.17 -17.05
N GLU A 3 4.91 -2.01 -18.23
CA GLU A 3 6.04 -2.81 -18.72
C GLU A 3 7.25 -2.71 -17.80
N LYS A 4 7.63 -1.49 -17.40
CA LYS A 4 8.75 -1.26 -16.48
C LYS A 4 8.57 -1.94 -15.12
N LEU A 5 7.33 -1.97 -14.58
CA LEU A 5 7.03 -2.68 -13.34
C LEU A 5 7.22 -4.19 -13.50
N LEU A 6 6.73 -4.77 -14.61
CA LEU A 6 6.87 -6.20 -14.90
C LEU A 6 8.33 -6.59 -15.15
N GLU A 7 9.09 -5.75 -15.87
CA GLU A 7 10.53 -5.96 -16.07
C GLU A 7 11.27 -5.95 -14.74
N LYS A 8 11.00 -4.96 -13.88
CA LYS A 8 11.63 -4.87 -12.55
C LYS A 8 11.20 -6.05 -11.66
N PHE A 9 9.93 -6.44 -11.68
CA PHE A 9 9.45 -7.60 -10.96
C PHE A 9 10.16 -8.88 -11.38
N LYS A 10 10.34 -9.07 -12.70
CA LYS A 10 11.07 -10.21 -13.26
C LYS A 10 12.56 -10.19 -12.87
N GLU A 11 13.19 -9.01 -12.88
CA GLU A 11 14.58 -8.82 -12.46
C GLU A 11 14.78 -9.26 -11.00
N LEU A 12 13.87 -8.85 -10.09
CA LEU A 12 13.98 -9.11 -8.66
C LEU A 12 13.59 -10.55 -8.27
N PHE A 13 12.55 -11.11 -8.91
CA PHE A 13 11.90 -12.35 -8.47
C PHE A 13 11.92 -13.47 -9.54
N GLY A 14 12.74 -13.32 -10.57
CA GLY A 14 13.05 -14.35 -11.58
C GLY A 14 12.06 -14.45 -12.73
N ASN A 15 10.77 -14.23 -12.50
CA ASN A 15 9.72 -14.21 -13.54
C ASN A 15 8.58 -13.28 -13.13
N ALA A 16 7.63 -13.05 -14.05
CA ALA A 16 6.44 -12.25 -13.80
C ALA A 16 5.13 -13.07 -14.00
N ASP A 17 5.21 -14.39 -13.89
CA ASP A 17 4.06 -15.26 -14.03
C ASP A 17 3.09 -15.05 -12.86
N GLY A 18 1.81 -14.91 -13.14
CA GLY A 18 0.78 -14.66 -12.12
C GLY A 18 0.83 -13.28 -11.46
N VAL A 19 1.62 -12.34 -12.00
CA VAL A 19 1.66 -10.96 -11.50
C VAL A 19 0.45 -10.18 -11.97
N SER A 20 -0.26 -9.55 -11.03
CA SER A 20 -1.31 -8.58 -11.28
C SER A 20 -0.80 -7.15 -11.17
N LEU A 21 -1.39 -6.24 -11.94
CA LEU A 21 -1.02 -4.82 -11.97
C LEU A 21 -2.16 -3.96 -11.41
N TYR A 22 -1.79 -3.00 -10.58
CA TYR A 22 -2.71 -2.15 -9.83
C TYR A 22 -2.34 -0.67 -9.95
N PHE A 23 -3.33 0.19 -9.68
CA PHE A 23 -3.14 1.64 -9.60
C PHE A 23 -4.03 2.23 -8.52
N SER A 24 -3.49 3.11 -7.70
CA SER A 24 -4.23 3.93 -6.75
C SER A 24 -3.90 5.41 -6.97
N PRO A 25 -4.89 6.29 -7.15
CA PRO A 25 -4.66 7.72 -7.35
C PRO A 25 -4.16 8.40 -6.07
N GLY A 26 -3.47 9.51 -6.24
CA GLY A 26 -3.33 10.52 -5.20
C GLY A 26 -4.62 11.33 -5.06
N ARG A 27 -4.67 12.18 -4.04
CA ARG A 27 -5.83 13.02 -3.74
C ARG A 27 -5.39 14.46 -3.47
N VAL A 28 -6.20 15.41 -3.91
CA VAL A 28 -6.15 16.81 -3.47
C VAL A 28 -7.49 17.18 -2.86
N ASN A 29 -7.51 17.93 -1.78
CA ASN A 29 -8.71 18.63 -1.32
C ASN A 29 -8.82 19.97 -2.06
N LEU A 30 -9.93 20.20 -2.72
CA LEU A 30 -10.24 21.52 -3.31
C LEU A 30 -10.55 22.53 -2.22
N ILE A 31 -11.13 22.07 -1.11
CA ILE A 31 -11.37 22.85 0.12
C ILE A 31 -11.51 21.85 1.29
N GLY A 32 -11.16 22.29 2.51
CA GLY A 32 -11.33 21.52 3.73
C GLY A 32 -10.04 20.88 4.25
N GLU A 33 -8.87 21.43 3.92
CA GLU A 33 -7.60 20.99 4.52
C GLU A 33 -7.63 21.16 6.04
N HIS A 34 -7.08 20.14 6.77
CA HIS A 34 -7.03 20.08 8.23
C HIS A 34 -8.39 20.04 8.95
N THR A 35 -9.49 19.78 8.22
CA THR A 35 -10.82 19.68 8.81
C THR A 35 -11.27 18.23 9.03
N ASP A 36 -10.74 17.29 8.29
CA ASP A 36 -11.06 15.87 8.31
C ASP A 36 -10.92 15.24 9.71
N TYR A 37 -9.74 15.35 10.33
CA TYR A 37 -9.50 14.82 11.67
C TYR A 37 -10.14 15.66 12.81
N ASN A 38 -10.78 16.80 12.48
CA ASN A 38 -11.55 17.63 13.38
C ASN A 38 -13.07 17.47 13.19
N GLY A 39 -13.53 16.46 12.42
CA GLY A 39 -14.94 16.20 12.15
C GLY A 39 -15.59 17.18 11.19
N GLY A 40 -14.79 17.92 10.42
CA GLY A 40 -15.26 18.86 9.41
C GLY A 40 -15.48 18.22 8.04
N HIS A 41 -16.04 19.00 7.12
CA HIS A 41 -16.27 18.57 5.74
C HIS A 41 -15.05 18.78 4.87
N VAL A 42 -14.83 17.86 3.93
CA VAL A 42 -13.78 17.90 2.92
C VAL A 42 -14.40 17.82 1.52
N PHE A 43 -13.71 18.36 0.52
CA PHE A 43 -14.10 18.22 -0.87
C PHE A 43 -12.91 17.67 -1.69
N PRO A 44 -12.67 16.36 -1.61
CA PRO A 44 -11.53 15.72 -2.27
C PRO A 44 -11.78 15.46 -3.75
N CYS A 45 -10.69 15.44 -4.51
CA CYS A 45 -10.65 15.06 -5.91
C CYS A 45 -9.49 14.08 -6.15
N ALA A 46 -9.76 12.98 -6.85
CA ALA A 46 -8.72 12.04 -7.27
C ALA A 46 -7.88 12.64 -8.40
N LEU A 47 -6.59 12.33 -8.39
CA LEU A 47 -5.63 12.81 -9.38
C LEU A 47 -5.30 11.73 -10.41
N THR A 48 -4.74 12.12 -11.54
CA THR A 48 -4.11 11.21 -12.49
C THR A 48 -2.72 10.76 -12.05
N LEU A 49 -2.14 11.47 -11.07
CA LEU A 49 -0.94 11.05 -10.35
C LEU A 49 -1.32 10.00 -9.31
N GLY A 50 -0.46 9.01 -9.08
CA GLY A 50 -0.76 7.96 -8.13
C GLY A 50 0.38 6.97 -7.96
N THR A 51 0.07 5.88 -7.31
CA THR A 51 0.99 4.76 -7.08
C THR A 51 0.57 3.56 -7.91
N TYR A 52 1.49 3.05 -8.70
CA TYR A 52 1.35 1.81 -9.48
C TYR A 52 1.97 0.67 -8.71
N GLY A 53 1.35 -0.50 -8.73
CA GLY A 53 1.85 -1.71 -8.08
C GLY A 53 1.81 -2.90 -9.01
N ALA A 54 2.76 -3.80 -8.81
CA ALA A 54 2.79 -5.15 -9.37
C ALA A 54 2.92 -6.11 -8.19
N ALA A 55 2.05 -7.10 -8.10
CA ALA A 55 2.08 -8.02 -6.96
C ALA A 55 1.69 -9.44 -7.36
N ARG A 56 2.20 -10.41 -6.58
CA ARG A 56 1.96 -11.84 -6.75
C ARG A 56 2.04 -12.55 -5.40
N LYS A 57 1.19 -13.56 -5.17
CA LYS A 57 1.31 -14.47 -4.01
C LYS A 57 2.62 -15.25 -4.04
N ARG A 58 3.11 -15.55 -2.85
CA ARG A 58 4.22 -16.48 -2.58
C ARG A 58 3.68 -17.81 -2.03
N ASN A 59 4.59 -18.77 -1.81
CA ASN A 59 4.25 -20.05 -1.20
C ASN A 59 4.73 -20.17 0.27
N ASP A 60 5.34 -19.10 0.78
CA ASP A 60 5.81 -18.95 2.16
C ASP A 60 5.06 -17.83 2.89
N ARG A 61 5.51 -17.44 4.07
CA ARG A 61 4.89 -16.38 4.87
C ARG A 61 5.71 -15.08 4.87
N LEU A 62 6.60 -14.93 3.89
CA LEU A 62 7.39 -13.70 3.72
C LEU A 62 6.69 -12.71 2.80
N VAL A 63 6.85 -11.44 3.09
CA VAL A 63 6.38 -10.34 2.26
C VAL A 63 7.58 -9.54 1.79
N HIS A 64 7.69 -9.34 0.49
CA HIS A 64 8.74 -8.54 -0.11
C HIS A 64 8.15 -7.25 -0.65
N PHE A 65 8.76 -6.14 -0.26
CA PHE A 65 8.43 -4.80 -0.76
C PHE A 65 9.62 -4.20 -1.50
N TYR A 66 9.40 -3.69 -2.68
CA TYR A 66 10.39 -2.94 -3.43
C TYR A 66 9.78 -1.68 -4.04
N SER A 67 10.47 -0.55 -3.87
CA SER A 67 10.09 0.73 -4.48
C SER A 67 11.09 1.16 -5.53
N MET A 68 10.62 1.31 -6.77
CA MET A 68 11.44 1.86 -7.88
C MET A 68 11.81 3.34 -7.67
N ASN A 69 11.16 4.04 -6.74
CA ASN A 69 11.50 5.41 -6.35
C ASN A 69 12.62 5.46 -5.31
N LEU A 70 12.84 4.37 -4.58
CA LEU A 70 13.80 4.22 -3.48
C LEU A 70 14.65 2.95 -3.69
N ASP A 71 15.11 2.75 -4.92
CA ASP A 71 15.85 1.56 -5.37
C ASP A 71 17.12 1.27 -4.54
N HIS A 72 17.73 2.31 -4.00
CA HIS A 72 18.90 2.20 -3.11
C HIS A 72 18.62 1.44 -1.80
N LEU A 73 17.36 1.30 -1.39
CA LEU A 73 16.98 0.52 -0.21
C LEU A 73 16.85 -0.99 -0.51
N GLY A 74 16.84 -1.37 -1.79
CA GLY A 74 16.67 -2.76 -2.20
C GLY A 74 15.31 -3.35 -1.85
N VAL A 75 15.24 -4.68 -1.82
CA VAL A 75 14.06 -5.42 -1.36
C VAL A 75 14.01 -5.41 0.16
N ILE A 76 12.89 -4.98 0.71
CA ILE A 76 12.61 -5.03 2.16
C ILE A 76 11.76 -6.27 2.42
N GLU A 77 12.28 -7.16 3.25
CA GLU A 77 11.59 -8.39 3.65
C GLU A 77 10.93 -8.23 5.03
N ALA A 78 9.70 -8.69 5.15
CA ALA A 78 8.95 -8.77 6.40
C ALA A 78 8.24 -10.13 6.50
N SER A 79 7.85 -10.53 7.71
CA SER A 79 7.16 -11.80 7.94
C SER A 79 5.72 -11.58 8.39
N LEU A 80 4.78 -12.36 7.83
CA LEU A 80 3.40 -12.41 8.31
C LEU A 80 3.26 -13.00 9.73
N ASP A 81 4.31 -13.61 10.25
CA ASP A 81 4.34 -14.18 11.61
C ASP A 81 4.75 -13.13 12.66
N GLU A 82 5.24 -11.95 12.23
CA GLU A 82 5.67 -10.86 13.09
C GLU A 82 5.19 -9.51 12.56
N LEU A 83 3.93 -9.16 12.80
CA LEU A 83 3.28 -7.95 12.31
C LEU A 83 3.59 -6.75 13.21
N VAL A 84 4.82 -6.24 13.15
CA VAL A 84 5.30 -5.10 13.96
C VAL A 84 5.95 -4.03 13.11
N ASN A 85 5.79 -2.77 13.53
CA ASN A 85 6.48 -1.64 12.92
C ASN A 85 7.98 -1.70 13.30
N LYS A 86 8.85 -1.64 12.30
CA LYS A 86 10.30 -1.62 12.49
C LYS A 86 10.91 -0.45 11.74
N LYS A 87 11.85 0.24 12.38
CA LYS A 87 12.52 1.40 11.78
C LYS A 87 13.26 1.03 10.48
N GLU A 88 13.84 -0.17 10.41
CA GLU A 88 14.53 -0.69 9.23
C GLU A 88 13.61 -0.92 8.02
N TYR A 89 12.31 -1.10 8.21
CA TYR A 89 11.34 -1.22 7.11
C TYR A 89 11.09 0.10 6.39
N ASN A 90 11.47 1.24 6.97
CA ASN A 90 11.36 2.55 6.34
C ASN A 90 9.94 2.79 5.76
N TRP A 91 9.84 3.11 4.47
CA TRP A 91 8.58 3.30 3.75
C TRP A 91 7.69 2.05 3.71
N ALA A 92 8.29 0.86 3.82
CA ALA A 92 7.53 -0.40 3.79
C ALA A 92 6.64 -0.59 5.02
N ASN A 93 6.81 0.20 6.08
CA ASN A 93 5.87 0.22 7.19
C ASN A 93 4.45 0.65 6.77
N TYR A 94 4.28 1.49 5.74
CA TYR A 94 2.96 1.87 5.24
C TYR A 94 2.18 0.68 4.67
N PRO A 95 2.67 -0.05 3.66
CA PRO A 95 1.98 -1.23 3.16
C PRO A 95 1.93 -2.35 4.20
N PHE A 96 2.95 -2.52 5.04
CA PHE A 96 2.95 -3.54 6.08
C PHE A 96 1.95 -3.26 7.21
N GLY A 97 1.72 -1.99 7.54
CA GLY A 97 0.66 -1.57 8.45
C GLY A 97 -0.74 -1.93 7.93
N VAL A 98 -0.95 -1.90 6.61
CA VAL A 98 -2.21 -2.38 6.02
C VAL A 98 -2.35 -3.89 6.20
N VAL A 99 -1.28 -4.67 6.02
CA VAL A 99 -1.27 -6.12 6.31
C VAL A 99 -1.66 -6.38 7.78
N TRP A 100 -1.03 -5.65 8.70
CA TRP A 100 -1.37 -5.70 10.12
C TRP A 100 -2.83 -5.35 10.38
N ALA A 101 -3.35 -4.28 9.78
CA ALA A 101 -4.73 -3.84 9.95
C ALA A 101 -5.75 -4.85 9.41
N PHE A 102 -5.42 -5.57 8.33
CA PHE A 102 -6.22 -6.71 7.85
C PHE A 102 -6.30 -7.81 8.91
N ALA A 103 -5.17 -8.20 9.51
CA ALA A 103 -5.13 -9.20 10.56
C ALA A 103 -5.94 -8.79 11.80
N GLU A 104 -5.81 -7.53 12.27
CA GLU A 104 -6.59 -6.97 13.39
C GLU A 104 -8.11 -7.02 13.14
N LYS A 105 -8.54 -6.91 11.88
CA LYS A 105 -9.93 -7.01 11.47
C LYS A 105 -10.38 -8.45 11.17
N GLY A 106 -9.53 -9.45 11.42
CA GLY A 106 -9.85 -10.87 11.26
C GLY A 106 -9.63 -11.43 9.86
N TYR A 107 -9.02 -10.67 8.95
CA TYR A 107 -8.65 -11.15 7.61
C TYR A 107 -7.26 -11.77 7.64
N THR A 108 -7.19 -13.09 7.72
CA THR A 108 -5.92 -13.81 7.77
C THR A 108 -5.37 -14.06 6.36
N LEU A 109 -4.10 -13.72 6.14
CA LEU A 109 -3.39 -14.06 4.91
C LEU A 109 -2.70 -15.42 5.08
N ASP A 110 -3.03 -16.35 4.21
CA ASP A 110 -2.54 -17.75 4.24
C ASP A 110 -1.07 -17.87 3.81
N CYS A 111 -0.61 -16.99 2.95
CA CYS A 111 0.76 -16.93 2.45
C CYS A 111 1.18 -15.47 2.24
N GLY A 112 2.48 -15.24 2.02
CA GLY A 112 3.04 -13.95 1.72
C GLY A 112 2.86 -13.51 0.26
N PHE A 113 3.47 -12.39 -0.10
CA PHE A 113 3.43 -11.84 -1.46
C PHE A 113 4.67 -11.02 -1.78
N ASP A 114 4.98 -10.93 -3.07
CA ASP A 114 5.97 -9.99 -3.61
C ASP A 114 5.22 -8.74 -4.11
N MET A 115 5.76 -7.55 -3.85
CA MET A 115 5.18 -6.27 -4.27
C MET A 115 6.26 -5.31 -4.76
N VAL A 116 6.13 -4.85 -6.00
CA VAL A 116 6.94 -3.79 -6.60
C VAL A 116 6.06 -2.58 -6.83
N ILE A 117 6.51 -1.40 -6.39
CA ILE A 117 5.76 -0.15 -6.59
C ILE A 117 6.58 0.90 -7.34
N TRP A 118 5.85 1.80 -7.98
CA TRP A 118 6.35 3.07 -8.49
C TRP A 118 5.29 4.15 -8.37
N GLY A 119 5.65 5.31 -7.82
CA GLY A 119 4.76 6.46 -7.69
C GLY A 119 5.26 7.67 -8.48
N ASN A 120 4.33 8.48 -8.99
CA ASN A 120 4.61 9.77 -9.60
C ASN A 120 3.98 10.95 -8.82
N ILE A 121 3.56 10.70 -7.59
CA ILE A 121 3.16 11.76 -6.66
C ILE A 121 4.43 12.44 -6.15
N PRO A 122 4.60 13.77 -6.31
CA PRO A 122 5.77 14.47 -5.80
C PRO A 122 5.87 14.36 -4.27
N ASN A 123 7.07 14.08 -3.78
CA ASN A 123 7.30 13.97 -2.33
C ASN A 123 7.03 15.31 -1.63
N GLY A 124 6.38 15.24 -0.46
CA GLY A 124 6.09 16.43 0.35
C GLY A 124 5.06 17.40 -0.25
N SER A 125 4.35 17.00 -1.29
CA SER A 125 3.36 17.87 -1.97
C SER A 125 2.00 17.95 -1.29
N GLY A 126 1.76 17.18 -0.21
CA GLY A 126 0.44 17.09 0.41
C GLY A 126 -0.62 16.35 -0.44
N LEU A 127 -0.20 15.63 -1.50
CA LEU A 127 -1.10 14.93 -2.42
C LEU A 127 -1.37 13.47 -2.00
N SER A 128 -1.22 13.16 -0.71
CA SER A 128 -1.60 11.89 -0.07
C SER A 128 -0.88 10.66 -0.66
N SER A 129 0.45 10.71 -0.73
CA SER A 129 1.24 9.58 -1.23
C SER A 129 1.14 8.34 -0.32
N SER A 130 1.13 8.51 1.02
CA SER A 130 0.93 7.41 1.98
C SER A 130 -0.43 6.76 1.79
N ALA A 131 -1.51 7.54 1.80
CA ALA A 131 -2.86 7.02 1.60
C ALA A 131 -3.04 6.33 0.24
N SER A 132 -2.42 6.86 -0.84
CA SER A 132 -2.41 6.20 -2.14
C SER A 132 -1.76 4.81 -2.07
N LEU A 133 -0.64 4.68 -1.36
CA LEU A 133 0.08 3.42 -1.17
C LEU A 133 -0.71 2.45 -0.28
N GLU A 134 -1.31 2.93 0.79
CA GLU A 134 -2.11 2.12 1.72
C GLU A 134 -3.37 1.57 1.04
N VAL A 135 -4.11 2.41 0.30
CA VAL A 135 -5.28 1.96 -0.47
C VAL A 135 -4.85 0.99 -1.58
N LEU A 136 -3.74 1.26 -2.28
CA LEU A 136 -3.17 0.33 -3.27
C LEU A 136 -2.93 -1.04 -2.65
N THR A 137 -2.31 -1.07 -1.46
CA THR A 137 -2.02 -2.32 -0.74
C THR A 137 -3.32 -3.03 -0.36
N GLY A 138 -4.29 -2.31 0.15
CA GLY A 138 -5.62 -2.87 0.47
C GLY A 138 -6.29 -3.52 -0.74
N VAL A 139 -6.24 -2.88 -1.91
CA VAL A 139 -6.77 -3.43 -3.18
C VAL A 139 -6.00 -4.69 -3.59
N ILE A 140 -4.66 -4.66 -3.49
CA ILE A 140 -3.81 -5.83 -3.77
C ILE A 140 -4.19 -7.01 -2.87
N LEU A 141 -4.30 -6.79 -1.57
CA LEU A 141 -4.66 -7.85 -0.63
C LEU A 141 -6.06 -8.40 -0.89
N LYS A 142 -7.03 -7.51 -1.11
CA LYS A 142 -8.40 -7.92 -1.47
C LYS A 142 -8.42 -8.84 -2.68
N ASP A 143 -7.73 -8.46 -3.76
CA ASP A 143 -7.70 -9.21 -5.02
C ASP A 143 -6.91 -10.52 -4.87
N LEU A 144 -5.68 -10.46 -4.37
CA LEU A 144 -4.82 -11.64 -4.24
C LEU A 144 -5.43 -12.72 -3.34
N TYR A 145 -6.13 -12.35 -2.26
CA TYR A 145 -6.66 -13.31 -1.29
C TYR A 145 -8.17 -13.55 -1.43
N GLY A 146 -8.82 -12.95 -2.45
CA GLY A 146 -10.24 -13.17 -2.74
C GLY A 146 -11.16 -12.67 -1.63
N ILE A 147 -10.85 -11.53 -1.00
CA ILE A 147 -11.63 -10.96 0.11
C ILE A 147 -12.74 -10.06 -0.46
N ASP A 148 -13.69 -10.66 -1.16
CA ASP A 148 -14.74 -9.94 -1.90
C ASP A 148 -15.70 -9.14 -1.00
N ALA A 149 -15.80 -9.51 0.27
CA ALA A 149 -16.68 -8.87 1.24
C ALA A 149 -16.29 -7.40 1.54
N LEU A 150 -15.02 -7.00 1.31
CA LEU A 150 -14.55 -5.63 1.56
C LEU A 150 -14.97 -4.68 0.43
N SER A 151 -15.65 -3.60 0.77
CA SER A 151 -15.91 -2.48 -0.14
C SER A 151 -14.68 -1.56 -0.26
N MET A 152 -14.69 -0.65 -1.24
CA MET A 152 -13.62 0.38 -1.36
C MET A 152 -13.60 1.33 -0.14
N THR A 153 -14.75 1.57 0.47
CA THR A 153 -14.84 2.35 1.72
C THR A 153 -14.15 1.61 2.88
N ASP A 154 -14.36 0.29 2.99
CA ASP A 154 -13.68 -0.51 4.02
C ASP A 154 -12.16 -0.48 3.85
N LEU A 155 -11.67 -0.54 2.59
CA LEU A 155 -10.24 -0.42 2.32
C LEU A 155 -9.67 0.94 2.71
N ALA A 156 -10.41 2.03 2.48
CA ALA A 156 -10.01 3.37 2.92
C ALA A 156 -9.95 3.46 4.46
N LEU A 157 -10.94 2.91 5.15
CA LEU A 157 -10.97 2.87 6.63
C LEU A 157 -9.87 1.97 7.21
N ILE A 158 -9.51 0.88 6.53
CA ILE A 158 -8.38 0.03 6.91
C ILE A 158 -7.05 0.79 6.75
N GLY A 159 -6.87 1.54 5.66
CA GLY A 159 -5.70 2.41 5.47
C GLY A 159 -5.60 3.47 6.56
N GLN A 160 -6.68 4.18 6.86
CA GLN A 160 -6.74 5.14 7.97
C GLN A 160 -6.38 4.49 9.32
N TYR A 161 -6.93 3.32 9.60
CA TYR A 161 -6.64 2.57 10.83
C TYR A 161 -5.16 2.18 10.93
N SER A 162 -4.56 1.74 9.82
CA SER A 162 -3.14 1.46 9.69
C SER A 162 -2.29 2.70 9.99
N GLU A 163 -2.59 3.84 9.34
CA GLU A 163 -1.82 5.06 9.49
C GLU A 163 -1.86 5.57 10.94
N ASN A 164 -3.04 5.56 11.56
CA ASN A 164 -3.22 6.05 12.93
C ASN A 164 -2.62 5.12 14.00
N ASN A 165 -2.72 3.79 13.86
CA ASN A 165 -2.40 2.85 14.93
C ASN A 165 -1.09 2.10 14.73
N PHE A 166 -0.68 1.84 13.48
CA PHE A 166 0.57 1.15 13.18
C PHE A 166 1.72 2.13 12.90
N ASN A 167 1.44 3.19 12.13
CA ASN A 167 2.44 4.21 11.77
C ASN A 167 2.47 5.40 12.75
N GLY A 168 1.43 5.58 13.57
CA GLY A 168 1.35 6.64 14.56
C GLY A 168 1.14 8.05 13.98
N CYS A 169 0.62 8.14 12.77
CA CYS A 169 0.32 9.41 12.08
C CYS A 169 -1.17 9.70 12.15
N ASN A 170 -1.55 10.82 12.77
CA ASN A 170 -2.96 11.22 12.79
C ASN A 170 -3.45 11.58 11.39
N CYS A 171 -4.42 10.81 10.92
CA CYS A 171 -5.04 10.93 9.61
C CYS A 171 -6.57 10.90 9.75
N GLY A 172 -7.26 11.73 9.00
CA GLY A 172 -8.72 11.80 8.96
C GLY A 172 -9.34 10.88 7.91
#